data_8b6441047c907b61fd0d5a8cd5028604
#
_entry.id   8b6441047c907b61fd0d5a8cd5028604
#
_cell.length_a   1.000
_cell.length_b   1.000
_cell.length_c   1.000
_cell.angle_alpha   90.00
_cell.angle_beta   90.00
_cell.angle_gamma   90.00
#
_symmetry.space_group_name_H-M   'P 1'
#
loop_
_entity.id
_entity.type
_entity.pdbx_description
1 polymer ?
#
loop_
_entity_poly.entity_id
_entity_poly.type
_entity_poly.pdbx_seq_one_letter_code
_entity_poly.pdbx_strand_id
1 'polypeptide(L)'
;IDSFMEEFLIPVEKIWQPTDLLPDSNNENFLEEVKELREISKDLPYDFWVTLVGDTITEEALPTYESWLMDVEGVDNVERNGWSKWVRHWTGEENRHGDVLNKYLYLSGRVNMREIEQTTQHLISDGFDIGTGRDPYKNFVYTSFQELATFVSHNRVALIAKKYGEKKLFK
;
A
#
# COMPACT_ATOMS: atom_id res chain seq x y z
N ILE A 1 -14.51 -17.78 -8.27
CA ILE A 1 -13.54 -17.08 -7.43
C ILE A 1 -13.19 -17.84 -6.15
N ASP A 2 -14.18 -18.51 -5.49
CA ASP A 2 -13.93 -19.24 -4.24
C ASP A 2 -12.82 -20.29 -4.39
N SER A 3 -12.80 -21.08 -5.47
CA SER A 3 -11.73 -22.07 -5.72
C SER A 3 -10.34 -21.45 -5.88
N PHE A 4 -10.25 -20.26 -6.48
CA PHE A 4 -8.99 -19.54 -6.56
C PHE A 4 -8.52 -19.05 -5.19
N MET A 5 -9.45 -18.58 -4.35
CA MET A 5 -9.08 -18.18 -2.99
C MET A 5 -8.61 -19.38 -2.15
N GLU A 6 -9.25 -20.54 -2.27
CA GLU A 6 -8.79 -21.77 -1.60
C GLU A 6 -7.37 -22.18 -2.02
N GLU A 7 -7.03 -21.96 -3.30
CA GLU A 7 -5.72 -22.34 -3.85
C GLU A 7 -4.62 -21.30 -3.59
N PHE A 8 -4.93 -20.00 -3.72
CA PHE A 8 -3.91 -18.94 -3.77
C PHE A 8 -3.91 -18.01 -2.56
N LEU A 9 -4.98 -17.98 -1.73
CA LEU A 9 -5.01 -17.11 -0.57
C LEU A 9 -4.00 -17.59 0.48
N ILE A 10 -3.05 -16.72 0.80
CA ILE A 10 -2.07 -16.98 1.84
C ILE A 10 -2.66 -16.62 3.21
N PRO A 11 -2.61 -17.51 4.21
CA PRO A 11 -3.04 -17.19 5.57
C PRO A 11 -2.29 -15.98 6.14
N VAL A 12 -3.01 -15.11 6.86
CA VAL A 12 -2.46 -13.86 7.44
C VAL A 12 -1.18 -14.10 8.25
N GLU A 13 -1.11 -15.21 8.97
CA GLU A 13 0.03 -15.59 9.81
C GLU A 13 1.30 -15.95 9.01
N LYS A 14 1.18 -16.12 7.70
CA LYS A 14 2.29 -16.49 6.82
C LYS A 14 2.77 -15.36 5.92
N ILE A 15 2.03 -14.25 5.89
CA ILE A 15 2.42 -13.09 5.09
C ILE A 15 3.25 -12.11 5.92
N TRP A 16 4.17 -11.41 5.23
CA TRP A 16 5.01 -10.39 5.87
C TRP A 16 4.17 -9.28 6.54
N GLN A 17 4.70 -8.70 7.57
CA GLN A 17 4.13 -7.56 8.26
C GLN A 17 5.09 -6.37 8.21
N PRO A 18 4.61 -5.11 8.32
CA PRO A 18 5.49 -3.93 8.33
C PRO A 18 6.65 -4.02 9.33
N THR A 19 6.46 -4.67 10.47
CA THR A 19 7.49 -4.89 11.48
C THR A 19 8.61 -5.84 11.05
N ASP A 20 8.38 -6.67 10.01
CA ASP A 20 9.44 -7.52 9.45
C ASP A 20 10.43 -6.72 8.60
N LEU A 21 10.04 -5.54 8.15
CA LEU A 21 10.79 -4.69 7.22
C LEU A 21 11.36 -3.42 7.87
N LEU A 22 10.72 -2.94 8.93
CA LEU A 22 11.05 -1.67 9.58
C LEU A 22 11.59 -1.91 11.01
N PRO A 23 12.21 -0.91 11.65
CA PRO A 23 12.57 -1.00 13.06
C PRO A 23 11.37 -1.40 13.92
N ASP A 24 11.52 -2.46 14.71
CA ASP A 24 10.48 -2.93 15.61
C ASP A 24 10.65 -2.31 17.00
N SER A 25 9.62 -1.63 17.48
CA SER A 25 9.61 -0.95 18.78
C SER A 25 9.82 -1.90 19.98
N ASN A 26 9.64 -3.21 19.80
CA ASN A 26 9.93 -4.22 20.83
C ASN A 26 11.41 -4.66 20.83
N ASN A 27 12.19 -4.26 19.83
CA ASN A 27 13.60 -4.60 19.77
C ASN A 27 14.41 -3.65 20.67
N GLU A 28 15.34 -4.18 21.44
CA GLU A 28 16.25 -3.40 22.29
C GLU A 28 17.07 -2.37 21.46
N ASN A 29 17.36 -2.68 20.21
CA ASN A 29 18.11 -1.81 19.29
C ASN A 29 17.21 -0.83 18.49
N PHE A 30 15.91 -0.74 18.78
CA PHE A 30 14.96 0.08 18.02
C PHE A 30 15.47 1.50 17.71
N LEU A 31 15.93 2.21 18.74
CA LEU A 31 16.41 3.59 18.58
C LEU A 31 17.66 3.69 17.71
N GLU A 32 18.55 2.71 17.78
CA GLU A 32 19.75 2.69 16.91
C GLU A 32 19.36 2.37 15.46
N GLU A 33 18.44 1.43 15.25
CA GLU A 33 17.91 1.12 13.90
C GLU A 33 17.20 2.33 13.28
N VAL A 34 16.45 3.11 14.07
CA VAL A 34 15.83 4.36 13.61
C VAL A 34 16.89 5.40 13.24
N LYS A 35 17.97 5.52 14.01
CA LYS A 35 19.08 6.42 13.68
C LYS A 35 19.76 6.01 12.37
N GLU A 36 20.04 4.72 12.19
CA GLU A 36 20.62 4.21 10.94
C GLU A 36 19.72 4.51 9.74
N LEU A 37 18.41 4.24 9.86
CA LEU A 37 17.44 4.56 8.82
C LEU A 37 17.48 6.05 8.47
N ARG A 38 17.52 6.93 9.46
CA ARG A 38 17.60 8.38 9.26
C ARG A 38 18.91 8.83 8.61
N GLU A 39 20.02 8.21 8.93
CA GLU A 39 21.30 8.54 8.29
C GLU A 39 21.29 8.13 6.80
N ILE A 40 20.89 6.91 6.49
CA ILE A 40 20.79 6.43 5.09
C ILE A 40 19.81 7.31 4.30
N SER A 41 18.69 7.68 4.91
CA SER A 41 17.64 8.46 4.24
C SER A 41 18.09 9.88 3.84
N LYS A 42 19.18 10.41 4.41
CA LYS A 42 19.71 11.73 4.02
C LYS A 42 20.25 11.78 2.60
N ASP A 43 20.79 10.65 2.13
CA ASP A 43 21.43 10.55 0.83
C ASP A 43 20.47 10.21 -0.31
N LEU A 44 19.22 9.87 0.02
CA LEU A 44 18.18 9.56 -0.97
C LEU A 44 17.79 10.81 -1.77
N PRO A 45 17.69 10.73 -3.09
CA PRO A 45 17.44 11.87 -3.97
C PRO A 45 16.00 12.39 -3.85
N TYR A 46 15.79 13.62 -4.29
CA TYR A 46 14.49 14.28 -4.18
C TYR A 46 13.36 13.56 -4.93
N ASP A 47 13.63 13.03 -6.11
CA ASP A 47 12.67 12.26 -6.91
C ASP A 47 12.21 10.97 -6.21
N PHE A 48 13.10 10.34 -5.43
CA PHE A 48 12.71 9.21 -4.57
C PHE A 48 11.61 9.63 -3.58
N TRP A 49 11.79 10.76 -2.88
CA TRP A 49 10.81 11.22 -1.89
C TRP A 49 9.49 11.63 -2.52
N VAL A 50 9.53 12.30 -3.66
CA VAL A 50 8.31 12.69 -4.40
C VAL A 50 7.51 11.45 -4.80
N THR A 51 8.17 10.43 -5.34
CA THR A 51 7.49 9.20 -5.76
C THR A 51 6.97 8.44 -4.54
N LEU A 52 7.79 8.24 -3.51
CA LEU A 52 7.38 7.50 -2.30
C LEU A 52 6.21 8.16 -1.57
N VAL A 53 6.15 9.49 -1.52
CA VAL A 53 5.01 10.23 -0.95
C VAL A 53 3.76 9.99 -1.79
N GLY A 54 3.87 10.04 -3.12
CA GLY A 54 2.75 9.75 -4.02
C GLY A 54 2.23 8.32 -3.85
N ASP A 55 3.14 7.35 -3.85
CA ASP A 55 2.82 5.94 -3.61
C ASP A 55 2.12 5.77 -2.24
N THR A 56 2.65 6.38 -1.18
CA THR A 56 2.04 6.29 0.17
C THR A 56 0.63 6.85 0.21
N ILE A 57 0.38 8.02 -0.38
CA ILE A 57 -0.96 8.63 -0.41
C ILE A 57 -1.94 7.73 -1.16
N THR A 58 -1.50 7.13 -2.27
CA THR A 58 -2.32 6.21 -3.06
C THR A 58 -2.67 4.95 -2.26
N GLU A 59 -1.69 4.33 -1.63
CA GLU A 59 -1.88 3.12 -0.81
C GLU A 59 -2.75 3.37 0.44
N GLU A 60 -2.58 4.50 1.10
CA GLU A 60 -3.37 4.90 2.27
C GLU A 60 -4.83 5.28 1.92
N ALA A 61 -5.14 5.59 0.66
CA ALA A 61 -6.50 5.87 0.20
C ALA A 61 -7.35 4.61 -0.03
N LEU A 62 -6.90 3.47 0.44
CA LEU A 62 -7.53 2.16 0.33
C LEU A 62 -9.04 2.11 0.66
N PRO A 63 -9.58 2.82 1.67
CA PRO A 63 -11.02 2.83 1.94
C PRO A 63 -11.85 3.27 0.73
N THR A 64 -11.32 4.15 -0.09
CA THR A 64 -11.96 4.63 -1.32
C THR A 64 -12.06 3.53 -2.38
N TYR A 65 -11.00 2.75 -2.54
CA TYR A 65 -10.94 1.65 -3.51
C TYR A 65 -11.80 0.46 -3.07
N GLU A 66 -11.77 0.13 -1.78
CA GLU A 66 -12.65 -0.90 -1.23
C GLU A 66 -14.13 -0.54 -1.47
N SER A 67 -14.51 0.67 -1.11
CA SER A 67 -15.88 1.17 -1.28
C SER A 67 -16.33 1.09 -2.74
N TRP A 68 -15.47 1.49 -3.67
CA TRP A 68 -15.73 1.40 -5.10
C TRP A 68 -15.88 -0.04 -5.59
N LEU A 69 -14.98 -0.96 -5.21
CA LEU A 69 -15.06 -2.37 -5.62
C LEU A 69 -16.26 -3.08 -5.00
N MET A 70 -16.67 -2.71 -3.78
CA MET A 70 -17.85 -3.28 -3.13
C MET A 70 -19.18 -2.85 -3.78
N ASP A 71 -19.20 -1.78 -4.57
CA ASP A 71 -20.38 -1.33 -5.33
C ASP A 71 -20.49 -1.96 -6.73
N VAL A 72 -19.50 -2.72 -7.17
CA VAL A 72 -19.50 -3.40 -8.48
C VAL A 72 -20.64 -4.41 -8.57
N GLU A 73 -21.32 -4.46 -9.72
CA GLU A 73 -22.38 -5.43 -9.96
C GLU A 73 -21.88 -6.88 -9.83
N GLY A 74 -22.59 -7.69 -9.05
CA GLY A 74 -22.19 -9.06 -8.76
C GLY A 74 -21.28 -9.22 -7.54
N VAL A 75 -20.82 -8.13 -6.93
CA VAL A 75 -20.15 -8.17 -5.62
C VAL A 75 -21.22 -8.07 -4.54
N ASP A 76 -21.54 -9.17 -3.87
CA ASP A 76 -22.60 -9.22 -2.86
C ASP A 76 -21.98 -9.25 -1.45
N ASN A 77 -22.08 -8.11 -0.77
CA ASN A 77 -21.59 -7.96 0.59
C ASN A 77 -22.59 -8.46 1.65
N VAL A 78 -23.86 -8.60 1.31
CA VAL A 78 -24.92 -9.08 2.23
C VAL A 78 -24.81 -10.60 2.39
N GLU A 79 -24.81 -11.33 1.28
CA GLU A 79 -24.67 -12.78 1.27
C GLU A 79 -23.20 -13.23 1.34
N ARG A 80 -22.26 -12.29 1.21
CA ARG A 80 -20.82 -12.55 1.23
C ARG A 80 -20.39 -13.60 0.19
N ASN A 81 -20.69 -13.32 -1.07
CA ASN A 81 -20.25 -14.18 -2.16
C ASN A 81 -18.72 -14.16 -2.35
N GLY A 82 -18.20 -14.99 -3.23
CA GLY A 82 -16.76 -15.11 -3.46
C GLY A 82 -16.07 -13.80 -3.84
N TRP A 83 -16.76 -12.92 -4.59
CA TRP A 83 -16.18 -11.62 -4.96
C TRP A 83 -16.07 -10.66 -3.77
N SER A 84 -17.07 -10.56 -2.92
CA SER A 84 -16.99 -9.71 -1.73
C SER A 84 -15.98 -10.24 -0.70
N LYS A 85 -15.83 -11.57 -0.59
CA LYS A 85 -14.77 -12.18 0.20
C LYS A 85 -13.39 -11.81 -0.36
N TRP A 86 -13.21 -11.90 -1.68
CA TRP A 86 -11.96 -11.53 -2.33
C TRP A 86 -11.61 -10.06 -2.08
N VAL A 87 -12.55 -9.13 -2.29
CA VAL A 87 -12.31 -7.70 -2.03
C VAL A 87 -11.82 -7.48 -0.60
N ARG A 88 -12.42 -8.14 0.39
CA ARG A 88 -12.01 -7.98 1.79
C ARG A 88 -10.61 -8.54 2.08
N HIS A 89 -10.26 -9.68 1.50
CA HIS A 89 -8.92 -10.23 1.65
C HIS A 89 -7.89 -9.35 0.95
N TRP A 90 -8.19 -8.91 -0.27
CA TRP A 90 -7.36 -7.96 -1.00
C TRP A 90 -7.15 -6.66 -0.20
N THR A 91 -8.23 -6.05 0.33
CA THR A 91 -8.11 -4.87 1.21
C THR A 91 -7.20 -5.12 2.41
N GLY A 92 -7.29 -6.30 3.03
CA GLY A 92 -6.42 -6.66 4.15
C GLY A 92 -4.94 -6.79 3.74
N GLU A 93 -4.66 -7.24 2.53
CA GLU A 93 -3.31 -7.31 1.98
C GLU A 93 -2.78 -5.93 1.61
N GLU A 94 -3.55 -5.13 0.90
CA GLU A 94 -3.19 -3.78 0.47
C GLU A 94 -2.93 -2.83 1.64
N ASN A 95 -3.70 -2.97 2.72
CA ASN A 95 -3.50 -2.15 3.93
C ASN A 95 -2.06 -2.22 4.48
N ARG A 96 -1.35 -3.32 4.26
CA ARG A 96 0.05 -3.46 4.71
C ARG A 96 1.00 -2.60 3.88
N HIS A 97 0.70 -2.39 2.59
CA HIS A 97 1.50 -1.55 1.70
C HIS A 97 1.47 -0.10 2.17
N GLY A 98 0.28 0.47 2.38
CA GLY A 98 0.13 1.81 2.95
C GLY A 98 0.80 1.94 4.31
N ASP A 99 0.58 0.97 5.21
CA ASP A 99 1.12 0.97 6.56
C ASP A 99 2.67 0.94 6.58
N VAL A 100 3.31 0.14 5.75
CA VAL A 100 4.79 0.07 5.70
C VAL A 100 5.39 1.36 5.14
N LEU A 101 4.80 1.92 4.07
CA LEU A 101 5.27 3.16 3.46
C LEU A 101 5.09 4.36 4.40
N ASN A 102 3.92 4.48 5.03
CA ASN A 102 3.62 5.53 6.00
C ASN A 102 4.58 5.49 7.19
N LYS A 103 4.78 4.32 7.79
CA LYS A 103 5.74 4.13 8.88
C LYS A 103 7.18 4.48 8.48
N TYR A 104 7.60 4.08 7.27
CA TYR A 104 8.92 4.45 6.77
C TYR A 104 9.07 5.98 6.65
N LEU A 105 8.11 6.66 6.03
CA LEU A 105 8.13 8.11 5.91
C LEU A 105 8.19 8.79 7.28
N TYR A 106 7.36 8.34 8.22
CA TYR A 106 7.34 8.85 9.59
C TYR A 106 8.69 8.68 10.31
N LEU A 107 9.26 7.46 10.25
CA LEU A 107 10.53 7.15 10.91
C LEU A 107 11.71 7.89 10.26
N SER A 108 11.67 8.12 8.95
CA SER A 108 12.72 8.82 8.24
C SER A 108 12.89 10.28 8.67
N GLY A 109 11.79 10.93 9.06
CA GLY A 109 11.76 12.36 9.40
C GLY A 109 12.10 13.29 8.24
N ARG A 110 11.93 12.85 6.97
CA ARG A 110 12.32 13.56 5.76
C ARG A 110 11.20 14.35 5.10
N VAL A 111 9.96 14.07 5.46
CA VAL A 111 8.76 14.63 4.84
C VAL A 111 7.83 15.27 5.87
N ASN A 112 6.94 16.13 5.42
CA ASN A 112 5.90 16.71 6.26
C ASN A 112 4.71 15.74 6.36
N MET A 113 4.69 14.89 7.38
CA MET A 113 3.64 13.88 7.58
C MET A 113 2.26 14.51 7.69
N ARG A 114 2.12 15.69 8.32
CA ARG A 114 0.83 16.37 8.45
C ARG A 114 0.19 16.67 7.09
N GLU A 115 0.98 17.13 6.12
CA GLU A 115 0.48 17.40 4.77
C GLU A 115 0.09 16.10 4.04
N ILE A 116 0.85 15.02 4.24
CA ILE A 116 0.52 13.70 3.68
C ILE A 116 -0.80 13.20 4.26
N GLU A 117 -0.95 13.22 5.58
CA GLU A 117 -2.16 12.80 6.29
C GLU A 117 -3.40 13.60 5.85
N GLN A 118 -3.28 14.92 5.71
CA GLN A 118 -4.36 15.77 5.22
C GLN A 118 -4.71 15.48 3.77
N THR A 119 -3.70 15.27 2.91
CA THR A 119 -3.92 14.94 1.49
C THR A 119 -4.64 13.60 1.35
N THR A 120 -4.23 12.59 2.11
CA THR A 120 -4.89 11.28 2.15
C THR A 120 -6.34 11.40 2.60
N GLN A 121 -6.63 12.19 3.65
CA GLN A 121 -7.99 12.41 4.12
C GLN A 121 -8.86 13.11 3.07
N HIS A 122 -8.32 14.09 2.35
CA HIS A 122 -9.04 14.74 1.24
C HIS A 122 -9.35 13.73 0.14
N LEU A 123 -8.38 12.91 -0.26
CA LEU A 123 -8.58 11.89 -1.29
C LEU A 123 -9.65 10.87 -0.90
N ILE A 124 -9.66 10.42 0.34
CA ILE A 124 -10.69 9.51 0.87
C ILE A 124 -12.05 10.19 0.88
N SER A 125 -12.11 11.45 1.32
CA SER A 125 -13.34 12.24 1.40
C SER A 125 -13.96 12.53 0.02
N ASP A 126 -13.12 12.78 -0.98
CA ASP A 126 -13.56 13.06 -2.35
C ASP A 126 -14.09 11.80 -3.07
N GLY A 127 -13.65 10.62 -2.63
CA GLY A 127 -14.03 9.36 -3.23
C GLY A 127 -13.26 9.03 -4.51
N PHE A 128 -13.62 7.91 -5.12
CA PHE A 128 -12.94 7.38 -6.31
C PHE A 128 -13.96 6.99 -7.38
N ASP A 129 -13.88 7.62 -8.55
CA ASP A 129 -14.70 7.29 -9.71
C ASP A 129 -13.87 7.41 -10.99
N ILE A 130 -13.71 6.28 -11.69
CA ILE A 130 -13.01 6.20 -12.98
C ILE A 130 -13.94 6.22 -14.19
N GLY A 131 -15.22 6.47 -13.97
CA GLY A 131 -16.23 6.53 -15.03
C GLY A 131 -16.64 5.17 -15.61
N THR A 132 -16.38 4.06 -14.90
CA THR A 132 -16.76 2.70 -15.33
C THR A 132 -18.15 2.30 -14.83
N GLY A 133 -18.74 3.10 -13.95
CA GLY A 133 -19.95 2.73 -13.25
C GLY A 133 -19.77 1.42 -12.49
N ARG A 134 -20.83 0.59 -12.46
CA ARG A 134 -20.83 -0.70 -11.74
C ARG A 134 -20.46 -1.89 -12.61
N ASP A 135 -19.96 -1.69 -13.83
CA ASP A 135 -19.62 -2.76 -14.78
C ASP A 135 -18.43 -3.60 -14.27
N PRO A 136 -18.62 -4.90 -13.95
CA PRO A 136 -17.58 -5.73 -13.35
C PRO A 136 -16.37 -5.93 -14.28
N TYR A 137 -16.57 -6.07 -15.58
CA TYR A 137 -15.48 -6.26 -16.53
C TYR A 137 -14.58 -5.02 -16.60
N LYS A 138 -15.18 -3.84 -16.72
CA LYS A 138 -14.40 -2.60 -16.78
C LYS A 138 -13.67 -2.35 -15.47
N ASN A 139 -14.32 -2.56 -14.33
CA ASN A 139 -13.73 -2.33 -13.03
C ASN A 139 -12.56 -3.27 -12.74
N PHE A 140 -12.72 -4.58 -12.94
CA PHE A 140 -11.63 -5.53 -12.69
C PHE A 140 -10.51 -5.49 -13.74
N VAL A 141 -10.80 -5.14 -14.99
CA VAL A 141 -9.76 -4.86 -15.99
C VAL A 141 -8.95 -3.63 -15.59
N TYR A 142 -9.62 -2.54 -15.17
CA TYR A 142 -8.94 -1.35 -14.68
C TYR A 142 -8.05 -1.69 -13.46
N THR A 143 -8.58 -2.42 -12.47
CA THR A 143 -7.81 -2.84 -11.29
C THR A 143 -6.54 -3.59 -11.70
N SER A 144 -6.63 -4.52 -12.66
CA SER A 144 -5.46 -5.27 -13.15
C SER A 144 -4.38 -4.36 -13.74
N PHE A 145 -4.75 -3.30 -14.47
CA PHE A 145 -3.80 -2.33 -15.00
C PHE A 145 -3.23 -1.43 -13.91
N GLN A 146 -4.06 -1.04 -12.94
CA GLN A 146 -3.63 -0.25 -11.80
C GLN A 146 -2.59 -1.00 -10.97
N GLU A 147 -2.84 -2.27 -10.65
CA GLU A 147 -1.89 -3.12 -9.93
C GLU A 147 -0.54 -3.23 -10.67
N LEU A 148 -0.58 -3.41 -11.98
CA LEU A 148 0.65 -3.45 -12.79
C LEU A 148 1.40 -2.10 -12.74
N ALA A 149 0.68 -0.99 -12.83
CA ALA A 149 1.29 0.35 -12.77
C ALA A 149 1.93 0.61 -11.40
N THR A 150 1.24 0.25 -10.32
CA THR A 150 1.73 0.37 -8.94
C THR A 150 2.96 -0.50 -8.73
N PHE A 151 2.93 -1.75 -9.16
CA PHE A 151 4.10 -2.64 -9.13
C PHE A 151 5.33 -2.01 -9.83
N VAL A 152 5.15 -1.40 -11.01
CA VAL A 152 6.24 -0.74 -11.73
C VAL A 152 6.77 0.46 -10.95
N SER A 153 5.90 1.25 -10.31
CA SER A 153 6.29 2.39 -9.47
C SER A 153 7.12 1.92 -8.28
N HIS A 154 6.59 0.99 -7.47
CA HIS A 154 7.28 0.46 -6.30
C HIS A 154 8.62 -0.20 -6.66
N ASN A 155 8.70 -0.95 -7.74
CA ASN A 155 9.95 -1.54 -8.20
C ASN A 155 11.01 -0.48 -8.55
N ARG A 156 10.61 0.63 -9.16
CA ARG A 156 11.53 1.74 -9.45
C ARG A 156 12.03 2.41 -8.18
N VAL A 157 11.14 2.67 -7.23
CA VAL A 157 11.50 3.22 -5.91
C VAL A 157 12.48 2.29 -5.19
N ALA A 158 12.21 0.98 -5.18
CA ALA A 158 13.08 -0.03 -4.59
C ALA A 158 14.48 -0.05 -5.24
N LEU A 159 14.58 0.08 -6.57
CA LEU A 159 15.85 0.14 -7.28
C LEU A 159 16.65 1.41 -6.92
N ILE A 160 15.98 2.55 -6.75
CA ILE A 160 16.63 3.77 -6.27
C ILE A 160 17.12 3.56 -4.84
N ALA A 161 16.28 3.08 -3.94
CA ALA A 161 16.64 2.76 -2.56
C ALA A 161 17.89 1.88 -2.49
N LYS A 162 17.91 0.80 -3.26
CA LYS A 162 19.07 -0.11 -3.35
C LYS A 162 20.34 0.60 -3.78
N LYS A 163 20.27 1.48 -4.79
CA LYS A 163 21.42 2.23 -5.30
C LYS A 163 22.05 3.11 -4.21
N TYR A 164 21.26 3.64 -3.30
CA TYR A 164 21.70 4.49 -2.20
C TYR A 164 21.94 3.73 -0.88
N GLY A 165 21.87 2.40 -0.91
CA GLY A 165 22.17 1.56 0.24
C GLY A 165 21.00 1.34 1.21
N GLU A 166 19.81 1.87 0.89
CA GLU A 166 18.59 1.59 1.65
C GLU A 166 18.08 0.17 1.35
N LYS A 167 18.34 -0.76 2.28
CA LYS A 167 18.05 -2.18 2.09
C LYS A 167 16.66 -2.58 2.56
N LYS A 168 16.03 -1.79 3.43
CA LYS A 168 14.73 -2.12 4.02
C LYS A 168 13.60 -1.98 3.01
N LEU A 169 13.63 -0.93 2.19
CA LEU A 169 12.66 -0.70 1.10
C LEU A 169 12.94 -1.50 -0.19
N PHE A 170 14.06 -2.21 -0.25
CA PHE A 170 14.39 -3.03 -1.43
C PHE A 170 13.86 -4.46 -1.31
N LYS A 171 13.51 -4.91 -0.13
CA LYS A 171 12.97 -6.27 0.11
C LYS A 171 11.55 -6.43 -0.38
#